data_495be090a438b24e1d9ab8dd3493ec00
#
_entry.id   495be090a438b24e1d9ab8dd3493ec00
#
_cell.length_a   1.000
_cell.length_b   1.000
_cell.length_c   1.000
_cell.angle_alpha   90.00
_cell.angle_beta   90.00
_cell.angle_gamma   90.00
#
_symmetry.space_group_name_H-M   'P 1'
#
loop_
_entity.id
_entity.type
_entity.pdbx_description
1 polymer ?
#
loop_
_entity_poly.entity_id
_entity_poly.type
_entity_poly.pdbx_seq_one_letter_code
_entity_poly.pdbx_strand_id
1 'polypeptide(L)'
;MTSTKYFVQPIGPDDIPSWRMLRHCLWPQASADEHDREMAETLSSPERYATFIAFSTAKAALGFAEASIRHDYVNGCDTSPVLFLEGIYVAPEARRRGVAKALFEYVEQWGALHACEEFASDTDVRNDGVQALHRALGFEETERVVFFRKRTSKAALR
;
A
#
# COMPACT_ATOMS: atom_id res chain seq x y z
N MET A 1 -28.84 -8.68 -9.45
CA MET A 1 -27.42 -8.47 -9.12
C MET A 1 -27.19 -6.99 -8.84
N THR A 2 -27.12 -6.64 -7.58
CA THR A 2 -26.71 -5.30 -7.19
C THR A 2 -25.20 -5.20 -7.35
N SER A 3 -24.74 -4.67 -8.48
CA SER A 3 -23.36 -4.23 -8.63
C SER A 3 -23.13 -3.16 -7.58
N THR A 4 -22.37 -3.47 -6.56
CA THR A 4 -21.98 -2.47 -5.57
C THR A 4 -21.10 -1.48 -6.28
N LYS A 5 -21.66 -0.35 -6.65
CA LYS A 5 -20.92 0.71 -7.31
C LYS A 5 -19.97 1.34 -6.30
N TYR A 6 -18.71 1.42 -6.65
CA TYR A 6 -17.67 2.11 -5.89
C TYR A 6 -16.83 2.94 -6.86
N PHE A 7 -16.06 3.85 -6.30
CA PHE A 7 -15.09 4.63 -7.06
C PHE A 7 -13.80 4.75 -6.29
N VAL A 8 -12.69 4.89 -7.00
CA VAL A 8 -11.36 5.08 -6.44
C VAL A 8 -10.88 6.49 -6.79
N GLN A 9 -10.27 7.14 -5.82
CA GLN A 9 -9.74 8.49 -6.01
C GLN A 9 -8.40 8.65 -5.24
N PRO A 10 -7.55 9.57 -5.69
CA PRO A 10 -6.41 9.99 -4.87
C PRO A 10 -6.90 10.60 -3.56
N ILE A 11 -6.11 10.42 -2.51
CA ILE A 11 -6.46 10.97 -1.20
C ILE A 11 -6.59 12.50 -1.24
N GLY A 12 -7.64 13.02 -0.66
CA GLY A 12 -7.89 14.44 -0.53
C GLY A 12 -7.98 14.87 0.94
N PRO A 13 -8.02 16.20 1.22
CA PRO A 13 -8.05 16.71 2.60
C PRO A 13 -9.22 16.18 3.43
N ASP A 14 -10.37 15.98 2.79
CA ASP A 14 -11.59 15.52 3.46
C ASP A 14 -11.55 14.02 3.78
N ASP A 15 -10.60 13.29 3.20
CA ASP A 15 -10.50 11.83 3.33
C ASP A 15 -9.60 11.40 4.50
N ILE A 16 -8.95 12.33 5.18
CA ILE A 16 -7.99 12.03 6.24
C ILE A 16 -8.57 11.13 7.34
N PRO A 17 -9.77 11.39 7.88
CA PRO A 17 -10.33 10.51 8.90
C PRO A 17 -10.58 9.07 8.42
N SER A 18 -11.07 8.92 7.19
CA SER A 18 -11.31 7.61 6.57
C SER A 18 -10.00 6.87 6.33
N TRP A 19 -9.00 7.56 5.82
CA TRP A 19 -7.68 6.99 5.58
C TRP A 19 -7.04 6.52 6.89
N ARG A 20 -7.07 7.35 7.94
CA ARG A 20 -6.56 6.98 9.28
C ARG A 20 -7.24 5.71 9.81
N MET A 21 -8.55 5.62 9.68
CA MET A 21 -9.32 4.45 10.11
C MET A 21 -8.88 3.18 9.37
N LEU A 22 -8.74 3.25 8.05
CA LEU A 22 -8.31 2.12 7.23
C LEU A 22 -6.87 1.71 7.53
N ARG A 23 -5.98 2.68 7.76
CA ARG A 23 -4.60 2.41 8.18
C ARG A 23 -4.57 1.66 9.52
N HIS A 24 -5.41 2.04 10.45
CA HIS A 24 -5.52 1.35 11.74
C HIS A 24 -5.98 -0.10 11.57
N CYS A 25 -6.87 -0.36 10.64
CA CYS A 25 -7.29 -1.73 10.31
C CYS A 25 -6.15 -2.58 9.74
N LEU A 26 -5.29 -1.99 8.90
CA LEU A 26 -4.17 -2.70 8.28
C LEU A 26 -2.98 -2.86 9.25
N TRP A 27 -2.68 -1.82 10.02
CA TRP A 27 -1.54 -1.77 10.93
C TRP A 27 -2.00 -1.43 12.35
N PRO A 28 -2.73 -2.34 13.01
CA PRO A 28 -3.32 -2.07 14.33
C PRO A 28 -2.28 -1.91 15.46
N GLN A 29 -1.02 -2.34 15.22
CA GLN A 29 0.06 -2.20 16.19
C GLN A 29 0.63 -0.78 16.25
N ALA A 30 0.48 -0.01 15.18
CA ALA A 30 0.94 1.37 15.14
C ALA A 30 0.04 2.27 15.98
N SER A 31 0.65 3.23 16.68
CA SER A 31 -0.09 4.22 17.45
C SER A 31 -0.76 5.26 16.53
N ALA A 32 -1.73 5.98 17.08
CA ALA A 32 -2.37 7.09 16.36
C ALA A 32 -1.34 8.14 15.92
N ASP A 33 -0.36 8.45 16.76
CA ASP A 33 0.71 9.42 16.47
C ASP A 33 1.61 8.93 15.33
N GLU A 34 1.92 7.64 15.29
CA GLU A 34 2.69 7.04 14.19
C GLU A 34 1.93 7.13 12.87
N HIS A 35 0.64 6.80 12.87
CA HIS A 35 -0.20 6.94 11.68
C HIS A 35 -0.23 8.39 11.19
N ASP A 36 -0.45 9.34 12.08
CA ASP A 36 -0.53 10.75 11.74
C ASP A 36 0.79 11.28 11.17
N ARG A 37 1.92 10.85 11.72
CA ARG A 37 3.25 11.23 11.24
C ARG A 37 3.51 10.67 9.83
N GLU A 38 3.23 9.41 9.60
CA GLU A 38 3.42 8.76 8.31
C GLU A 38 2.49 9.33 7.24
N MET A 39 1.25 9.62 7.60
CA MET A 39 0.29 10.28 6.71
C MET A 39 0.79 11.67 6.31
N ALA A 40 1.28 12.45 7.28
CA ALA A 40 1.85 13.78 7.01
C ALA A 40 3.07 13.70 6.08
N GLU A 41 3.95 12.73 6.29
CA GLU A 41 5.10 12.48 5.41
C GLU A 41 4.65 12.17 3.98
N THR A 42 3.67 11.29 3.83
CA THR A 42 3.10 10.94 2.53
C THR A 42 2.56 12.18 1.80
N LEU A 43 1.80 13.01 2.50
CA LEU A 43 1.21 14.22 1.92
C LEU A 43 2.24 15.30 1.59
N SER A 44 3.37 15.34 2.29
CA SER A 44 4.43 16.32 2.06
C SER A 44 5.31 16.02 0.85
N SER A 45 5.27 14.82 0.32
CA SER A 45 6.12 14.36 -0.80
C SER A 45 5.29 13.65 -1.88
N PRO A 46 4.42 14.38 -2.59
CA PRO A 46 3.52 13.79 -3.59
C PRO A 46 4.25 13.22 -4.81
N GLU A 47 5.48 13.62 -5.05
CA GLU A 47 6.33 13.07 -6.10
C GLU A 47 6.88 11.68 -5.76
N ARG A 48 6.88 11.33 -4.48
CA ARG A 48 7.45 10.08 -3.96
C ARG A 48 6.39 9.11 -3.46
N TYR A 49 5.29 9.62 -2.93
CA TYR A 49 4.23 8.83 -2.31
C TYR A 49 2.88 9.11 -2.93
N ALA A 50 2.04 8.08 -3.03
CA ALA A 50 0.64 8.23 -3.41
C ALA A 50 -0.23 7.34 -2.54
N THR A 51 -1.44 7.81 -2.26
CA THR A 51 -2.48 7.05 -1.59
C THR A 51 -3.76 7.16 -2.39
N PHE A 52 -4.39 6.02 -2.63
CA PHE A 52 -5.69 5.93 -3.28
C PHE A 52 -6.68 5.30 -2.31
N ILE A 53 -7.90 5.81 -2.32
CA ILE A 53 -8.97 5.34 -1.45
C ILE A 53 -10.20 4.98 -2.28
N ALA A 54 -10.84 3.87 -1.92
CA ALA A 54 -12.08 3.41 -2.54
C ALA A 54 -13.26 3.74 -1.64
N PHE A 55 -14.29 4.36 -2.22
CA PHE A 55 -15.53 4.68 -1.54
C PHE A 55 -16.72 4.01 -2.25
N SER A 56 -17.73 3.63 -1.49
CA SER A 56 -19.03 3.30 -2.05
C SER A 56 -19.71 4.56 -2.58
N THR A 57 -20.75 4.40 -3.40
CA THR A 57 -21.56 5.54 -3.85
C THR A 57 -22.25 6.28 -2.70
N ALA A 58 -22.43 5.61 -1.56
CA ALA A 58 -22.91 6.22 -0.30
C ALA A 58 -21.78 6.83 0.53
N LYS A 59 -20.56 6.95 -0.03
CA LYS A 59 -19.37 7.53 0.60
C LYS A 59 -18.83 6.77 1.84
N ALA A 60 -19.13 5.48 1.94
CA ALA A 60 -18.46 4.62 2.92
C ALA A 60 -17.07 4.23 2.41
N ALA A 61 -16.06 4.36 3.26
CA ALA A 61 -14.69 3.96 2.91
C ALA A 61 -14.58 2.43 2.85
N LEU A 62 -14.16 1.91 1.71
CA LEU A 62 -14.11 0.47 1.44
C LEU A 62 -12.69 -0.10 1.50
N GLY A 63 -11.69 0.71 1.21
CA GLY A 63 -10.31 0.27 1.18
C GLY A 63 -9.36 1.36 0.74
N PHE A 64 -8.06 1.08 0.84
CA PHE A 64 -7.03 2.01 0.41
C PHE A 64 -5.78 1.26 -0.04
N ALA A 65 -4.93 1.95 -0.79
CA ALA A 65 -3.59 1.49 -1.13
C ALA A 65 -2.61 2.65 -0.99
N GLU A 66 -1.46 2.38 -0.40
CA GLU A 66 -0.34 3.30 -0.32
C GLU A 66 0.83 2.76 -1.15
N ALA A 67 1.47 3.65 -1.87
CA ALA A 67 2.60 3.31 -2.73
C ALA A 67 3.70 4.36 -2.64
N SER A 68 4.91 3.93 -2.96
CA SER A 68 6.07 4.80 -3.06
C SER A 68 6.84 4.56 -4.34
N ILE A 69 7.65 5.53 -4.73
CA ILE A 69 8.64 5.40 -5.79
C ILE A 69 10.00 5.27 -5.12
N ARG A 70 10.67 4.16 -5.38
CA ARG A 70 11.97 3.84 -4.79
C ARG A 70 13.07 3.96 -5.83
N HIS A 71 14.10 4.72 -5.52
CA HIS A 71 15.28 4.88 -6.37
C HIS A 71 16.44 3.98 -5.94
N ASP A 72 16.37 3.44 -4.71
CA ASP A 72 17.33 2.46 -4.22
C ASP A 72 17.04 1.08 -4.82
N TYR A 73 18.00 0.17 -4.68
CA TYR A 73 17.80 -1.21 -5.10
C TYR A 73 16.59 -1.85 -4.40
N VAL A 74 15.73 -2.45 -5.19
CA VAL A 74 14.58 -3.24 -4.71
C VAL A 74 14.81 -4.70 -5.04
N ASN A 75 14.75 -5.56 -4.04
CA ASN A 75 14.98 -6.99 -4.22
C ASN A 75 14.08 -7.58 -5.31
N GLY A 76 14.70 -8.31 -6.24
CA GLY A 76 13.99 -8.95 -7.34
C GLY A 76 13.68 -8.05 -8.52
N CYS A 77 14.07 -6.78 -8.49
CA CYS A 77 13.88 -5.82 -9.58
C CYS A 77 15.19 -5.48 -10.26
N ASP A 78 15.11 -5.16 -11.56
CA ASP A 78 16.27 -4.87 -12.41
C ASP A 78 16.38 -3.39 -12.80
N THR A 79 15.31 -2.60 -12.61
CA THR A 79 15.22 -1.20 -13.04
C THR A 79 15.15 -0.23 -11.86
N SER A 80 15.29 1.05 -12.15
CA SER A 80 15.09 2.15 -11.19
C SER A 80 14.56 3.38 -11.97
N PRO A 81 13.57 4.11 -11.45
CA PRO A 81 12.88 3.87 -10.17
C PRO A 81 11.93 2.68 -10.23
N VAL A 82 11.59 2.14 -9.05
CA VAL A 82 10.63 1.04 -8.90
C VAL A 82 9.41 1.55 -8.14
N LEU A 83 8.23 1.22 -8.65
CA LEU A 83 6.97 1.42 -7.93
C LEU A 83 6.87 0.35 -6.85
N PHE A 84 6.61 0.75 -5.60
CA PHE A 84 6.50 -0.19 -4.49
C PHE A 84 5.15 -0.01 -3.77
N LEU A 85 4.42 -1.12 -3.59
CA LEU A 85 3.20 -1.13 -2.80
C LEU A 85 3.58 -1.22 -1.32
N GLU A 86 3.31 -0.16 -0.57
CA GLU A 86 3.59 -0.09 0.88
C GLU A 86 2.51 -0.80 1.70
N GLY A 87 1.27 -0.74 1.25
CA GLY A 87 0.17 -1.42 1.91
C GLY A 87 -1.11 -1.36 1.11
N ILE A 88 -1.96 -2.33 1.34
CA ILE A 88 -3.31 -2.39 0.77
C ILE A 88 -4.26 -3.04 1.78
N TYR A 89 -5.43 -2.45 1.94
CA TYR A 89 -6.50 -3.00 2.77
C TYR A 89 -7.84 -2.79 2.09
N VAL A 90 -8.67 -3.83 2.14
CA VAL A 90 -10.06 -3.78 1.71
C VAL A 90 -10.91 -4.29 2.86
N ALA A 91 -11.91 -3.51 3.26
CA ALA A 91 -12.83 -3.90 4.32
C ALA A 91 -13.48 -5.25 4.00
N PRO A 92 -13.67 -6.14 4.99
CA PRO A 92 -14.15 -7.51 4.75
C PRO A 92 -15.44 -7.58 3.92
N GLU A 93 -16.39 -6.68 4.16
CA GLU A 93 -17.67 -6.61 3.44
C GLU A 93 -17.53 -6.15 1.98
N ALA A 94 -16.41 -5.55 1.63
CA ALA A 94 -16.12 -5.06 0.28
C ALA A 94 -15.21 -5.99 -0.53
N ARG A 95 -14.75 -7.08 0.06
CA ARG A 95 -13.85 -8.04 -0.60
C ARG A 95 -14.57 -8.83 -1.68
N ARG A 96 -13.79 -9.36 -2.65
CA ARG A 96 -14.27 -10.14 -3.81
C ARG A 96 -15.19 -9.37 -4.75
N ARG A 97 -15.08 -8.03 -4.77
CA ARG A 97 -15.86 -7.14 -5.64
C ARG A 97 -14.96 -6.34 -6.59
N GLY A 98 -13.68 -6.69 -6.67
CA GLY A 98 -12.72 -6.00 -7.55
C GLY A 98 -12.12 -4.73 -6.97
N VAL A 99 -12.38 -4.39 -5.72
CA VAL A 99 -11.85 -3.17 -5.08
C VAL A 99 -10.31 -3.19 -5.02
N ALA A 100 -9.71 -4.31 -4.59
CA ALA A 100 -8.26 -4.46 -4.55
C ALA A 100 -7.64 -4.29 -5.94
N LYS A 101 -8.21 -4.96 -6.95
CA LYS A 101 -7.76 -4.85 -8.33
C LYS A 101 -7.80 -3.40 -8.83
N ALA A 102 -8.89 -2.68 -8.56
CA ALA A 102 -9.02 -1.28 -8.94
C ALA A 102 -7.97 -0.41 -8.26
N LEU A 103 -7.71 -0.63 -6.96
CA LEU A 103 -6.66 0.08 -6.23
C LEU A 103 -5.28 -0.18 -6.83
N PHE A 104 -4.95 -1.44 -7.15
CA PHE A 104 -3.70 -1.80 -7.82
C PHE A 104 -3.56 -1.10 -9.17
N GLU A 105 -4.63 -1.04 -9.97
CA GLU A 105 -4.61 -0.39 -11.28
C GLU A 105 -4.33 1.10 -11.18
N TYR A 106 -4.93 1.80 -10.21
CA TYR A 106 -4.65 3.22 -9.96
C TYR A 106 -3.21 3.46 -9.52
N VAL A 107 -2.69 2.62 -8.63
CA VAL A 107 -1.28 2.68 -8.21
C VAL A 107 -0.34 2.45 -9.39
N GLU A 108 -0.60 1.44 -10.20
CA GLU A 108 0.22 1.11 -11.38
C GLU A 108 0.25 2.24 -12.39
N GLN A 109 -0.90 2.87 -12.67
CA GLN A 109 -0.98 4.04 -13.55
C GLN A 109 -0.14 5.21 -13.02
N TRP A 110 -0.22 5.46 -11.73
CA TRP A 110 0.59 6.51 -11.09
C TRP A 110 2.09 6.21 -11.24
N GLY A 111 2.51 4.98 -11.01
CA GLY A 111 3.90 4.57 -11.18
C GLY A 111 4.39 4.71 -12.62
N ALA A 112 3.55 4.34 -13.59
CA ALA A 112 3.88 4.48 -15.01
C ALA A 112 4.09 5.96 -15.40
N LEU A 113 3.29 6.87 -14.86
CA LEU A 113 3.45 8.31 -15.06
C LEU A 113 4.75 8.85 -14.44
N HIS A 114 5.35 8.13 -13.51
CA HIS A 114 6.62 8.46 -12.86
C HIS A 114 7.80 7.62 -13.39
N ALA A 115 7.68 7.09 -14.59
CA ALA A 115 8.71 6.33 -15.29
C ALA A 115 9.11 5.00 -14.61
N CYS A 116 8.23 4.42 -13.80
CA CYS A 116 8.45 3.10 -13.22
C CYS A 116 8.07 2.02 -14.24
N GLU A 117 8.99 1.11 -14.51
CA GLU A 117 8.77 -0.05 -15.38
C GLU A 117 8.42 -1.32 -14.61
N GLU A 118 8.75 -1.35 -13.32
CA GLU A 118 8.46 -2.48 -12.43
C GLU A 118 7.61 -2.05 -11.25
N PHE A 119 6.70 -2.92 -10.85
CA PHE A 119 5.84 -2.76 -9.68
C PHE A 119 6.16 -3.88 -8.70
N ALA A 120 6.74 -3.55 -7.56
CA ALA A 120 7.16 -4.50 -6.54
C ALA A 120 6.27 -4.41 -5.29
N SER A 121 6.25 -5.49 -4.55
CA SER A 121 5.55 -5.58 -3.27
C SER A 121 6.20 -6.68 -2.43
N ASP A 122 5.93 -6.68 -1.15
CA ASP A 122 6.30 -7.78 -0.27
C ASP A 122 5.15 -8.17 0.65
N THR A 123 5.23 -9.35 1.22
CA THR A 123 4.28 -9.83 2.21
C THR A 123 4.95 -10.86 3.11
N ASP A 124 4.37 -11.10 4.27
CA ASP A 124 4.81 -12.17 5.16
C ASP A 124 4.68 -13.51 4.44
N VAL A 125 5.70 -14.37 4.56
CA VAL A 125 5.77 -15.68 3.91
C VAL A 125 4.60 -16.60 4.32
N ARG A 126 3.97 -16.32 5.45
CA ARG A 126 2.81 -17.07 5.96
C ARG A 126 1.47 -16.56 5.44
N ASN A 127 1.45 -15.40 4.78
CA ASN A 127 0.21 -14.80 4.29
C ASN A 127 -0.17 -15.33 2.90
N ASP A 128 -0.70 -16.55 2.87
CA ASP A 128 -1.07 -17.24 1.62
C ASP A 128 -2.15 -16.50 0.84
N GLY A 129 -3.08 -15.85 1.52
CA GLY A 129 -4.16 -15.09 0.89
C GLY A 129 -3.66 -13.90 0.09
N VAL A 130 -2.74 -13.12 0.67
CA VAL A 130 -2.13 -11.96 0.00
C VAL A 130 -1.22 -12.41 -1.13
N GLN A 131 -0.49 -13.52 -0.96
CA GLN A 131 0.31 -14.11 -2.04
C GLN A 131 -0.56 -14.53 -3.23
N ALA A 132 -1.70 -15.16 -2.97
CA ALA A 132 -2.64 -15.55 -4.02
C ALA A 132 -3.21 -14.33 -4.75
N LEU A 133 -3.51 -13.25 -4.04
CA LEU A 133 -3.96 -11.99 -4.63
C LEU A 133 -2.90 -11.42 -5.58
N HIS A 134 -1.64 -11.38 -5.15
CA HIS A 134 -0.54 -10.89 -5.98
C HIS A 134 -0.41 -11.70 -7.28
N ARG A 135 -0.44 -13.03 -7.19
CA ARG A 135 -0.38 -13.88 -8.39
C ARG A 135 -1.57 -13.64 -9.33
N ALA A 136 -2.77 -13.50 -8.77
CA ALA A 136 -3.97 -13.22 -9.56
C ALA A 136 -3.90 -11.88 -10.30
N LEU A 137 -3.13 -10.92 -9.77
CA LEU A 137 -2.91 -9.60 -10.37
C LEU A 137 -1.68 -9.54 -11.29
N GLY A 138 -1.03 -10.67 -11.54
CA GLY A 138 0.09 -10.77 -12.48
C GLY A 138 1.47 -10.57 -11.87
N PHE A 139 1.59 -10.49 -10.54
CA PHE A 139 2.89 -10.46 -9.88
C PHE A 139 3.53 -11.84 -9.89
N GLU A 140 4.84 -11.86 -10.05
CA GLU A 140 5.67 -13.07 -9.94
C GLU A 140 6.44 -13.04 -8.63
N GLU A 141 6.51 -14.17 -7.94
CA GLU A 141 7.38 -14.30 -6.77
C GLU A 141 8.84 -14.26 -7.22
N THR A 142 9.62 -13.35 -6.66
CA THR A 142 11.04 -13.18 -7.02
C THR A 142 11.98 -13.77 -5.99
N GLU A 143 11.84 -13.37 -4.72
CA GLU A 143 12.77 -13.76 -3.66
C GLU A 143 12.05 -13.99 -2.33
N ARG A 144 12.62 -14.85 -1.51
CA ARG A 144 12.27 -15.00 -0.10
C ARG A 144 13.48 -14.59 0.72
N VAL A 145 13.29 -13.69 1.67
CA VAL A 145 14.38 -13.12 2.46
C VAL A 145 14.16 -13.35 3.95
N VAL A 146 15.25 -13.39 4.69
CA VAL A 146 15.24 -13.42 6.15
C VAL A 146 15.89 -12.13 6.64
N PHE A 147 15.21 -11.41 7.51
CA PHE A 147 15.70 -10.17 8.08
C PHE A 147 16.43 -10.45 9.39
N PHE A 148 17.60 -9.83 9.58
CA PHE A 148 18.37 -9.90 10.82
C PHE A 148 18.59 -8.50 11.35
N ARG A 149 18.57 -8.35 12.67
CA ARG A 149 18.97 -7.11 13.32
C ARG A 149 19.74 -7.39 14.60
N LYS A 150 20.64 -6.48 14.95
CA LYS A 150 21.37 -6.49 16.21
C LYS A 150 21.40 -5.06 16.77
N ARG A 151 21.16 -4.91 18.06
CA ARG A 151 21.39 -3.62 18.72
C ARG A 151 22.89 -3.34 18.78
N THR A 152 23.30 -2.13 18.45
CA THR A 152 24.71 -1.75 18.52
C THR A 152 25.15 -1.57 19.99
N SER A 153 26.45 -1.80 20.26
CA SER A 153 27.00 -1.62 21.60
C SER A 153 26.86 -0.18 22.14
N LYS A 154 26.81 0.83 21.26
CA LYS A 154 26.57 2.23 21.64
C LYS A 154 25.17 2.44 22.25
N ALA A 155 24.17 1.68 21.84
CA ALA A 155 22.84 1.73 22.44
C ALA A 155 22.77 1.08 23.82
N ALA A 156 23.71 0.14 24.11
CA ALA A 156 23.80 -0.52 25.41
C ALA A 156 24.53 0.32 26.49
N LEU A 157 25.18 1.41 26.08
CA LEU A 157 25.90 2.31 26.99
C LEU A 157 25.07 3.48 27.53
N ARG A 158 23.78 3.52 27.21
CA ARG A 158 22.87 4.53 27.73
C ARG A 158 22.14 4.07 28.97
#